data_bca413a203c81567ee822c652ee0895f
#
_entry.id   bca413a203c81567ee822c652ee0895f
#
_cell.length_a   1.000
_cell.length_b   1.000
_cell.length_c   1.000
_cell.angle_alpha   90.00
_cell.angle_beta   90.00
_cell.angle_gamma   90.00
#
_symmetry.space_group_name_H-M   'P 1'
#
loop_
_entity.id
_entity.type
_entity.pdbx_description
1 polymer ?
#
loop_
_entity_poly.entity_id
_entity_poly.type
_entity_poly.pdbx_seq_one_letter_code
_entity_poly.pdbx_strand_id
1 'polypeptide(L)' 'MTKTITITVEVYDGTTTDQIENIVGNALDNNGIDCTYDVNEREVN' A
#
# COMPACT_ATOMS: atom_id res chain seq x y z
N MET A 1 -18.65 -11.07 -4.62
CA MET A 1 -18.87 -9.62 -4.45
C MET A 1 -17.53 -8.92 -4.35
N THR A 2 -17.35 -7.83 -5.09
CA THR A 2 -16.11 -7.05 -5.11
C THR A 2 -16.30 -5.74 -4.37
N LYS A 3 -15.33 -5.38 -3.56
CA LYS A 3 -15.34 -4.06 -2.93
C LYS A 3 -13.96 -3.43 -3.01
N THR A 4 -13.93 -2.12 -2.99
CA THR A 4 -12.68 -1.35 -3.01
C THR A 4 -12.47 -0.71 -1.65
N ILE A 5 -11.27 -0.90 -1.12
CA ILE A 5 -10.87 -0.30 0.16
C ILE A 5 -9.70 0.62 -0.14
N THR A 6 -9.81 1.87 0.30
CA THR A 6 -8.76 2.86 0.11
C THR A 6 -8.05 3.11 1.43
N ILE A 7 -6.72 2.99 1.40
CA ILE A 7 -5.87 3.21 2.57
C ILE A 7 -4.89 4.33 2.26
N THR A 8 -4.83 5.32 3.13
CA THR A 8 -3.88 6.43 2.99
C THR A 8 -2.82 6.32 4.08
N VAL A 9 -1.56 6.38 3.66
CA VAL A 9 -0.42 6.35 4.58
C VAL A 9 0.40 7.62 4.36
N GLU A 10 0.67 8.32 5.45
CA GLU A 10 1.55 9.50 5.41
C GLU A 10 2.90 9.11 6.00
N VAL A 11 3.97 9.39 5.25
CA VAL A 11 5.33 9.01 5.63
C VAL A 11 6.16 10.26 5.85
N TYR A 12 6.81 10.33 6.99
CA TYR A 12 7.59 11.50 7.39
C TYR A 12 9.11 11.24 7.45
N ASP A 13 9.52 10.00 7.27
CA ASP A 13 10.92 9.58 7.46
C ASP A 13 11.69 9.32 6.17
N GLY A 14 11.08 9.61 5.03
CA GLY A 14 11.71 9.38 3.75
C GLY A 14 11.56 7.97 3.19
N THR A 15 10.70 7.15 3.78
CA THR A 15 10.41 5.82 3.24
C THR A 15 9.84 5.95 1.83
N THR A 16 10.34 5.14 0.92
CA THR A 16 9.94 5.22 -0.49
C THR A 16 8.63 4.48 -0.76
N THR A 17 8.00 4.85 -1.87
CA THR A 17 6.80 4.17 -2.33
C THR A 17 7.05 2.69 -2.57
N ASP A 18 8.21 2.35 -3.13
CA ASP A 18 8.57 0.94 -3.37
C ASP A 18 8.62 0.13 -2.09
N GLN A 19 9.15 0.73 -1.02
CA GLN A 19 9.20 0.06 0.28
C GLN A 19 7.80 -0.19 0.83
N ILE A 20 6.94 0.81 0.74
CA ILE A 20 5.54 0.68 1.20
C ILE A 20 4.82 -0.39 0.38
N GLU A 21 5.00 -0.39 -0.93
CA GLU A 21 4.38 -1.38 -1.81
C GLU A 21 4.80 -2.79 -1.43
N ASN A 22 6.09 -3.00 -1.17
CA ASN A 22 6.60 -4.31 -0.76
C ASN A 22 6.00 -4.76 0.56
N ILE A 23 5.91 -3.86 1.53
CA ILE A 23 5.34 -4.18 2.85
C ILE A 23 3.86 -4.54 2.72
N VAL A 24 3.11 -3.74 1.99
CA VAL A 24 1.68 -3.97 1.79
C VAL A 24 1.45 -5.28 1.04
N GLY A 25 2.19 -5.51 -0.04
CA GLY A 25 2.08 -6.73 -0.82
C GLY A 25 2.38 -7.97 0.00
N ASN A 26 3.44 -7.93 0.80
CA ASN A 26 3.81 -9.04 1.66
C ASN A 26 2.75 -9.29 2.74
N ALA A 27 2.22 -8.23 3.33
CA ALA A 27 1.20 -8.36 4.36
C ALA A 27 -0.08 -9.00 3.82
N LEU A 28 -0.51 -8.58 2.64
CA LEU A 28 -1.70 -9.13 2.00
C LEU A 28 -1.49 -10.59 1.62
N ASP A 29 -0.33 -10.91 1.06
CA ASP A 29 0.01 -12.27 0.67
C ASP A 29 0.10 -13.20 1.88
N ASN A 30 0.74 -12.75 2.95
CA ASN A 30 0.88 -13.53 4.17
C ASN A 30 -0.47 -13.87 4.82
N ASN A 31 -1.46 -13.03 4.60
CA ASN A 31 -2.80 -13.25 5.13
C ASN A 31 -3.72 -13.99 4.15
N GLY A 32 -3.21 -14.37 2.99
CA GLY A 32 -3.97 -15.11 2.01
C GLY A 32 -5.09 -14.33 1.37
N ILE A 33 -4.95 -13.02 1.27
CA ILE A 33 -5.97 -12.16 0.70
C ILE A 33 -5.80 -12.10 -0.82
N ASP A 34 -6.82 -12.51 -1.55
CA ASP A 34 -6.82 -12.45 -3.00
C ASP A 34 -7.31 -11.07 -3.45
N CYS A 35 -6.38 -10.24 -3.93
CA CYS A 35 -6.71 -8.86 -4.27
C CYS A 35 -5.71 -8.29 -5.27
N THR A 36 -6.08 -7.13 -5.82
CA THR A 36 -5.14 -6.27 -6.53
C THR A 36 -4.96 -5.01 -5.70
N TYR A 37 -3.79 -4.40 -5.78
CA TYR A 37 -3.52 -3.18 -5.02
C TYR A 37 -2.65 -2.24 -5.83
N ASP A 38 -2.84 -0.94 -5.57
CA ASP A 38 -2.03 0.12 -6.15
C ASP A 38 -1.46 0.98 -5.04
N VAL A 39 -0.20 1.34 -5.18
CA VAL A 39 0.46 2.25 -4.26
C VAL A 39 0.97 3.43 -5.07
N ASN A 40 0.48 4.61 -4.76
CA ASN A 40 0.83 5.83 -5.48
C ASN A 40 1.44 6.84 -4.52
N GLU A 41 2.42 7.57 -5.02
CA GLU A 41 3.07 8.61 -4.26
C GLU A 41 2.48 9.97 -4.62
N ARG A 42 2.26 10.78 -3.59
CA ARG A 42 1.83 12.15 -3.76
C ARG A 42 2.62 13.02 -2.78
N GLU A 43 3.41 13.91 -3.32
CA GLU A 43 4.18 14.83 -2.50
C GLU A 43 3.31 16.01 -2.05
N VAL A 44 3.42 16.34 -0.77
CA VAL A 44 2.73 17.48 -0.19
C VAL A 44 3.78 18.40 0.40
N ASN A 45 3.89 19.60 -0.11
CA ASN A 45 4.81 20.60 0.39
C ASN A 45 4.07 21.60 1.26
#